data_3434fc2a3bcfc700bd481bc77414158d
#
_entry.id   3434fc2a3bcfc700bd481bc77414158d
#
_cell.length_a   1.000
_cell.length_b   1.000
_cell.length_c   1.000
_cell.angle_alpha   90.00
_cell.angle_beta   90.00
_cell.angle_gamma   90.00
#
_symmetry.space_group_name_H-M   'P 1'
#
loop_
_entity.id
_entity.type
_entity.pdbx_description
1 polymer ?
#
loop_
_entity_poly.entity_id
_entity_poly.type
_entity_poly.pdbx_seq_one_letter_code
_entity_poly.pdbx_strand_id
1 'polypeptide(L)'
;MHLISAGKLKKAASKYSDVATTIKAFCKTIEQAQWQSLIEVQHVYRDAEAVGNFTVFNIKGNKYRLILDIDYEEQVAYFKYFLTHAEYARGKWKNDLYY
;
A
#
# COMPACT_ATOMS: atom_id res chain seq x y z
N MET A 1 3.31 6.86 11.26
CA MET A 1 4.10 6.88 10.01
C MET A 1 3.44 7.86 9.04
N HIS A 2 4.21 8.71 8.41
CA HIS A 2 3.65 9.70 7.47
C HIS A 2 3.43 9.06 6.09
N LEU A 3 2.20 9.11 5.59
CA LEU A 3 1.85 8.60 4.26
C LEU A 3 1.93 9.74 3.23
N ILE A 4 2.96 9.71 2.39
CA ILE A 4 3.15 10.70 1.34
C ILE A 4 2.29 10.34 0.13
N SER A 5 1.61 11.33 -0.43
CA SER A 5 0.69 11.20 -1.56
C SER A 5 -0.60 10.44 -1.22
N ALA A 6 -1.06 10.55 0.02
CA ALA A 6 -2.33 9.96 0.43
C ALA A 6 -3.50 10.42 -0.46
N GLY A 7 -3.49 11.67 -0.91
CA GLY A 7 -4.50 12.19 -1.82
C GLY A 7 -4.51 11.46 -3.16
N LYS A 8 -3.33 11.12 -3.69
CA LYS A 8 -3.21 10.35 -4.94
C LYS A 8 -3.76 8.94 -4.77
N LEU A 9 -3.49 8.32 -3.61
CA LEU A 9 -4.06 7.01 -3.30
C LEU A 9 -5.58 7.06 -3.25
N LYS A 10 -6.15 8.02 -2.54
CA LYS A 10 -7.60 8.18 -2.44
C LYS A 10 -8.22 8.42 -3.80
N LYS A 11 -7.57 9.22 -4.65
CA LYS A 11 -8.03 9.48 -6.01
C LYS A 11 -7.99 8.21 -6.86
N ALA A 12 -6.90 7.45 -6.79
CA ALA A 12 -6.79 6.19 -7.53
C ALA A 12 -7.85 5.18 -7.11
N ALA A 13 -8.13 5.09 -5.81
CA ALA A 13 -9.15 4.19 -5.28
C ALA A 13 -10.57 4.65 -5.57
N SER A 14 -10.79 5.93 -5.85
CA SER A 14 -12.13 6.48 -6.10
C SER A 14 -12.80 5.93 -7.35
N LYS A 15 -12.03 5.31 -8.24
CA LYS A 15 -12.55 4.60 -9.42
C LYS A 15 -13.40 3.39 -9.04
N TYR A 16 -13.25 2.88 -7.82
CA TYR A 16 -13.86 1.64 -7.36
C TYR A 16 -14.73 1.93 -6.13
N SER A 17 -16.04 1.94 -6.30
CA SER A 17 -16.97 2.33 -5.24
C SER A 17 -16.93 1.41 -4.03
N ASP A 18 -16.48 0.15 -4.19
CA ASP A 18 -16.46 -0.85 -3.13
C ASP A 18 -15.25 -0.74 -2.21
N VAL A 19 -14.28 0.15 -2.50
CA VAL A 19 -13.02 0.16 -1.77
C VAL A 19 -12.71 1.50 -1.09
N ALA A 20 -13.46 2.54 -1.39
CA ALA A 20 -13.17 3.88 -0.86
C ALA A 20 -13.10 3.92 0.67
N THR A 21 -14.05 3.29 1.36
CA THR A 21 -14.07 3.24 2.83
C THR A 21 -12.88 2.45 3.38
N THR A 22 -12.55 1.34 2.73
CA THR A 22 -11.40 0.49 3.12
C THR A 22 -10.09 1.29 3.02
N ILE A 23 -9.92 2.05 1.94
CA ILE A 23 -8.71 2.86 1.75
C ILE A 23 -8.64 4.02 2.74
N LYS A 24 -9.77 4.63 3.04
CA LYS A 24 -9.82 5.69 4.06
C LYS A 24 -9.37 5.16 5.43
N ALA A 25 -9.86 3.99 5.80
CA ALA A 25 -9.46 3.32 7.04
C ALA A 25 -7.98 2.95 7.03
N PHE A 26 -7.47 2.47 5.89
CA PHE A 26 -6.06 2.14 5.73
C PHE A 26 -5.17 3.38 5.96
N CYS A 27 -5.52 4.50 5.33
CA CYS A 27 -4.75 5.74 5.49
C CYS A 27 -4.69 6.17 6.97
N LYS A 28 -5.81 6.06 7.66
CA LYS A 28 -5.88 6.39 9.09
C LYS A 28 -4.99 5.46 9.92
N THR A 29 -5.03 4.17 9.63
CA THR A 29 -4.23 3.18 10.34
C THR A 29 -2.73 3.45 10.16
N ILE A 30 -2.28 3.69 8.92
CA ILE A 30 -0.87 3.92 8.66
C ILE A 30 -0.38 5.22 9.30
N GLU A 31 -1.19 6.27 9.29
CA GLU A 31 -0.81 7.55 9.92
C GLU A 31 -0.60 7.41 11.43
N GLN A 32 -1.31 6.49 12.07
CA GLN A 32 -1.18 6.23 13.51
C GLN A 32 -0.12 5.18 13.84
N ALA A 33 0.35 4.42 12.85
CA ALA A 33 1.31 3.35 13.07
C ALA A 33 2.72 3.87 13.30
N GLN A 34 3.52 3.08 14.05
CA GLN A 34 4.93 3.35 14.30
C GLN A 34 5.74 2.11 13.96
N TRP A 35 5.44 1.50 12.83
CA TRP A 35 6.08 0.24 12.42
C TRP A 35 7.58 0.42 12.23
N GLN A 36 8.35 -0.53 12.74
CA GLN A 36 9.80 -0.56 12.63
C GLN A 36 10.28 -1.62 11.62
N SER A 37 9.39 -2.50 11.20
CA SER A 37 9.74 -3.61 10.31
C SER A 37 8.50 -4.18 9.63
N LEU A 38 8.73 -5.01 8.61
CA LEU A 38 7.66 -5.74 7.93
C LEU A 38 6.87 -6.63 8.89
N ILE A 39 7.55 -7.25 9.86
CA ILE A 39 6.88 -8.12 10.84
C ILE A 39 5.81 -7.34 11.59
N GLU A 40 6.10 -6.11 11.99
CA GLU A 40 5.12 -5.27 12.69
C GLU A 40 3.96 -4.89 11.78
N VAL A 41 4.23 -4.61 10.50
CA VAL A 41 3.17 -4.38 9.51
C VAL A 41 2.25 -5.60 9.42
N GLN A 42 2.83 -6.79 9.39
CA GLN A 42 2.09 -8.06 9.26
C GLN A 42 1.23 -8.37 10.49
N HIS A 43 1.50 -7.79 11.65
CA HIS A 43 0.62 -7.92 12.82
C HIS A 43 -0.76 -7.27 12.56
N VAL A 44 -0.81 -6.26 11.71
CA VAL A 44 -2.05 -5.56 11.36
C VAL A 44 -2.58 -6.01 10.00
N TYR A 45 -1.70 -6.11 9.02
CA TYR A 45 -2.03 -6.54 7.65
C TYR A 45 -1.28 -7.84 7.37
N ARG A 46 -1.90 -8.96 7.70
CA ARG A 46 -1.26 -10.28 7.73
C ARG A 46 -0.71 -10.71 6.37
N ASP A 47 -1.31 -10.27 5.28
CA ASP A 47 -0.92 -10.65 3.92
C ASP A 47 0.09 -9.68 3.31
N ALA A 48 0.54 -8.66 4.06
CA ALA A 48 1.56 -7.75 3.56
C ALA A 48 2.86 -8.50 3.29
N GLU A 49 3.49 -8.19 2.17
CA GLU A 49 4.76 -8.83 1.80
C GLU A 49 5.72 -7.84 1.17
N ALA A 50 7.01 -8.11 1.31
CA ALA A 50 8.05 -7.35 0.63
C ALA A 50 8.26 -7.96 -0.76
N VAL A 51 8.16 -7.11 -1.80
CA VAL A 51 8.44 -7.51 -3.19
C VAL A 51 9.39 -6.46 -3.76
N GLY A 52 10.63 -6.85 -4.02
CA GLY A 52 11.68 -5.88 -4.32
C GLY A 52 11.85 -4.93 -3.13
N ASN A 53 11.90 -3.64 -3.39
CA ASN A 53 11.98 -2.62 -2.34
C ASN A 53 10.61 -2.13 -1.86
N PHE A 54 9.53 -2.69 -2.40
CA PHE A 54 8.18 -2.26 -2.07
C PHE A 54 7.50 -3.21 -1.09
N THR A 55 6.48 -2.69 -0.43
CA THR A 55 5.58 -3.49 0.41
C THR A 55 4.22 -3.53 -0.26
N VAL A 56 3.69 -4.74 -0.45
CA VAL A 56 2.44 -5.00 -1.15
C VAL A 56 1.38 -5.44 -0.16
N PHE A 57 0.22 -4.78 -0.21
CA PHE A 57 -0.92 -5.08 0.66
C PHE A 57 -2.09 -5.60 -0.18
N ASN A 58 -2.72 -6.67 0.27
CA ASN A 58 -3.96 -7.15 -0.31
C ASN A 58 -5.11 -6.30 0.22
N ILE A 59 -5.94 -5.79 -0.68
CA ILE A 59 -7.11 -4.97 -0.31
C ILE A 59 -8.36 -5.66 -0.83
N LYS A 60 -9.39 -5.75 0.04
CA LYS A 60 -10.63 -6.48 -0.29
C LYS A 60 -10.32 -7.93 -0.70
N GLY A 61 -9.61 -8.64 0.18
CA GLY A 61 -9.13 -9.98 -0.12
C GLY A 61 -8.12 -9.94 -1.26
N ASN A 62 -8.41 -10.59 -2.38
CA ASN A 62 -7.52 -10.63 -3.53
C ASN A 62 -7.85 -9.62 -4.62
N LYS A 63 -8.83 -8.75 -4.41
CA LYS A 63 -9.37 -7.93 -5.50
C LYS A 63 -8.42 -6.82 -5.95
N TYR A 64 -7.73 -6.18 -4.99
CA TYR A 64 -6.83 -5.07 -5.26
C TYR A 64 -5.49 -5.26 -4.55
N ARG A 65 -4.49 -4.54 -5.04
CA ARG A 65 -3.16 -4.47 -4.42
C ARG A 65 -2.79 -3.01 -4.21
N LEU A 66 -2.36 -2.70 -2.99
CA LEU A 66 -1.80 -1.39 -2.65
C LEU A 66 -0.30 -1.57 -2.50
N ILE A 67 0.48 -0.75 -3.18
CA ILE A 67 1.94 -0.84 -3.16
C ILE A 67 2.50 0.45 -2.59
N LEU A 68 3.29 0.30 -1.53
CA LEU A 68 3.97 1.40 -0.85
C LEU A 68 5.47 1.17 -0.85
N ASP A 69 6.22 2.25 -0.81
CA ASP A 69 7.65 2.23 -0.52
C ASP A 69 7.82 2.76 0.91
N ILE A 70 8.16 1.87 1.85
CA ILE A 70 8.20 2.21 3.26
C ILE A 70 9.63 2.41 3.71
N ASP A 71 9.91 3.58 4.27
CA ASP A 71 11.15 3.91 4.94
C ASP A 71 10.90 3.83 6.46
N TYR A 72 11.29 2.71 7.06
CA TYR A 72 11.06 2.47 8.48
C TYR A 72 11.89 3.40 9.36
N GLU A 73 13.09 3.73 8.93
CA GLU A 73 13.96 4.61 9.69
C GLU A 73 13.39 6.02 9.79
N GLU A 74 12.93 6.57 8.66
CA GLU A 74 12.37 7.92 8.60
C GLU A 74 10.88 7.96 8.95
N GLN A 75 10.24 6.82 9.15
CA GLN A 75 8.81 6.71 9.44
C GLN A 75 7.95 7.36 8.37
N VAL A 76 8.28 7.07 7.11
CA VAL A 76 7.60 7.59 5.92
C VAL A 76 7.21 6.44 5.01
N ALA A 77 6.00 6.51 4.46
CA ALA A 77 5.53 5.58 3.44
C ALA A 77 5.12 6.39 2.20
N TYR A 78 5.67 6.01 1.05
CA TYR A 78 5.34 6.66 -0.22
C TYR A 78 4.32 5.82 -0.95
N PHE A 79 3.18 6.42 -1.31
CA PHE A 79 2.22 5.75 -2.18
C PHE A 79 2.83 5.56 -3.56
N LYS A 80 2.83 4.31 -4.06
CA LYS A 80 3.34 3.97 -5.37
C LYS A 80 2.22 3.60 -6.34
N TYR A 81 1.44 2.58 -6.03
CA TYR A 81 0.40 2.08 -6.93
C TYR A 81 -0.80 1.53 -6.17
N PHE A 82 -1.97 1.71 -6.77
CA PHE A 82 -3.18 1.02 -6.37
C PHE A 82 -3.74 0.32 -7.62
N LEU A 83 -3.70 -1.01 -7.63
CA LEU A 83 -3.93 -1.81 -8.82
C LEU A 83 -5.01 -2.87 -8.57
N THR A 84 -5.72 -3.24 -9.64
CA THR A 84 -6.52 -4.45 -9.61
C THR A 84 -5.59 -5.66 -9.59
N HIS A 85 -6.13 -6.83 -9.23
CA HIS A 85 -5.35 -8.07 -9.27
C HIS A 85 -4.74 -8.32 -10.65
N ALA A 86 -5.50 -8.08 -11.71
CA ALA A 86 -5.04 -8.27 -13.08
C ALA A 86 -3.87 -7.34 -13.42
N GLU A 87 -3.97 -6.06 -13.07
CA GLU A 87 -2.91 -5.09 -13.30
C GLU A 87 -1.64 -5.44 -12.52
N TYR A 88 -1.81 -5.88 -11.29
CA TYR A 88 -0.70 -6.34 -10.47
C TYR A 88 0.01 -7.55 -11.11
N ALA A 89 -0.78 -8.51 -11.59
CA ALA A 89 -0.25 -9.73 -12.21
C ALA A 89 0.55 -9.46 -13.49
N ARG A 90 0.20 -8.40 -14.25
CA ARG A 90 0.96 -8.01 -15.45
C ARG A 90 2.38 -7.55 -15.13
N GLY A 91 2.63 -7.08 -13.93
CA GLY A 91 3.97 -6.76 -13.45
C GLY A 91 4.59 -5.47 -13.97
N LYS A 92 3.83 -4.59 -14.64
CA LYS A 92 4.38 -3.31 -15.16
C LYS A 92 4.91 -2.42 -14.05
N TRP A 93 4.35 -2.50 -12.85
CA TRP A 93 4.79 -1.73 -11.69
C TRP A 93 6.25 -2.08 -11.31
N LYS A 94 6.75 -3.24 -11.71
CA LYS A 94 8.13 -3.65 -11.46
C LYS A 94 9.15 -2.89 -12.32
N ASN A 95 8.68 -2.11 -13.30
CA ASN A 95 9.54 -1.24 -14.09
C ASN A 95 9.86 0.07 -13.38
N ASP A 96 9.28 0.31 -12.22
CA ASP A 96 9.57 1.49 -11.40
C ASP A 96 11.04 1.48 -10.99
N LEU A 97 11.68 2.65 -11.07
CA LEU A 97 13.10 2.81 -10.75
C LEU A 97 13.44 2.43 -9.31
N TYR A 98 12.48 2.51 -8.41
CA TYR A 98 12.69 2.23 -6.99
C TYR A 98 12.31 0.81 -6.59
N TYR A 99 11.80 0.03 -7.55
CA TYR A 99 11.45 -1.36 -7.30
C TYR A 99 12.70 -2.16 -6.92
#